data_61bb2fb71a1ef5184b5aa75e9c27aa2d
#
_entry.id   61bb2fb71a1ef5184b5aa75e9c27aa2d
#
_cell.length_a   1.000
_cell.length_b   1.000
_cell.length_c   1.000
_cell.angle_alpha   90.00
_cell.angle_beta   90.00
_cell.angle_gamma   90.00
#
_symmetry.space_group_name_H-M   'P 1'
#
loop_
_entity.id
_entity.type
_entity.pdbx_description
1 polymer ?
#
loop_
_entity_poly.entity_id
_entity_poly.type
_entity_poly.pdbx_seq_one_letter_code
_entity_poly.pdbx_strand_id
1 'polypeptide(L)'
;MKERIILLIFAMLMLSGKHLIMGQEIKTIQDTMTVKIAMIQMKVVGGNLEDNLQRAEKMVEEAASNGADIAVLPECMDLGWTHPSSLIKATAIPDGEVFSRLSALAKKHQIFICSGLTERDQGKVFNSAVLIDHQGSLLLKHRKINELDIGKPYYATGDRINVTDTRFGRIGLMICADAGAEDHSIINALARMEPAIILSPSAWAVPSDYDPVKQPYGEIWRKAYLPTAEKFGTYIISVSNVGHMNDGPWKGWDCIGASLAIDSKGKEILQCKYGVNAELIAYVTCKVKKP
;
A
#
# COMPACT_ATOMS: atom_id res chain seq x y z
N MET A 1 5.24 -31.31 75.98
CA MET A 1 4.13 -31.98 75.26
C MET A 1 3.44 -31.01 74.20
N LYS A 2 3.94 -29.82 74.04
CA LYS A 2 3.34 -28.85 73.05
C LYS A 2 4.10 -28.71 71.72
N GLU A 3 5.33 -29.20 71.64
CA GLU A 3 6.16 -29.09 70.45
C GLU A 3 6.06 -30.28 69.47
N ARG A 4 5.44 -31.35 69.80
CA ARG A 4 5.29 -32.52 68.92
C ARG A 4 3.99 -32.50 68.05
N ILE A 5 3.06 -31.62 68.36
CA ILE A 5 1.78 -31.51 67.63
C ILE A 5 1.87 -30.60 66.44
N ILE A 6 2.80 -29.63 66.44
CA ILE A 6 2.98 -28.70 65.34
C ILE A 6 3.70 -29.31 64.11
N LEU A 7 4.53 -30.33 64.33
CA LEU A 7 5.28 -30.98 63.24
C LEU A 7 4.45 -31.98 62.42
N LEU A 8 3.32 -32.48 62.97
CA LEU A 8 2.44 -33.43 62.28
C LEU A 8 1.41 -32.74 61.38
N ILE A 9 1.11 -31.43 61.58
CA ILE A 9 0.17 -30.70 60.79
C ILE A 9 0.88 -30.16 59.50
N PHE A 10 2.20 -29.90 59.54
CA PHE A 10 2.98 -29.49 58.36
C PHE A 10 3.32 -30.65 57.41
N ALA A 11 3.35 -31.89 57.87
CA ALA A 11 3.62 -33.07 57.04
C ALA A 11 2.38 -33.56 56.26
N MET A 12 1.16 -33.21 56.68
CA MET A 12 -0.08 -33.62 56.01
C MET A 12 -0.54 -32.64 54.92
N LEU A 13 0.03 -31.43 54.86
CA LEU A 13 -0.26 -30.43 53.82
C LEU A 13 0.64 -30.51 52.57
N MET A 14 1.65 -31.39 52.59
CA MET A 14 2.58 -31.54 51.45
C MET A 14 2.29 -32.77 50.57
N LEU A 15 1.25 -33.56 50.85
CA LEU A 15 0.93 -34.77 50.10
C LEU A 15 -0.34 -34.72 49.26
N SER A 16 -1.04 -33.56 49.20
CA SER A 16 -2.24 -33.42 48.38
C SER A 16 -2.12 -32.34 47.25
N GLY A 17 -0.93 -31.86 46.94
CA GLY A 17 -0.66 -30.79 45.97
C GLY A 17 -0.17 -31.27 44.61
N LYS A 18 -0.55 -32.44 44.13
CA LYS A 18 -0.48 -32.73 42.67
C LYS A 18 -1.80 -32.35 42.02
N HIS A 19 -2.14 -31.05 42.03
CA HIS A 19 -3.02 -30.55 41.04
C HIS A 19 -2.26 -30.54 39.71
N LEU A 20 -2.63 -31.47 38.86
CA LEU A 20 -2.37 -31.40 37.43
C LEU A 20 -2.96 -30.07 36.94
N ILE A 21 -2.14 -29.03 36.86
CA ILE A 21 -2.47 -27.86 36.05
C ILE A 21 -2.36 -28.35 34.59
N MET A 22 -3.43 -28.93 34.07
CA MET A 22 -3.62 -29.02 32.63
C MET A 22 -3.69 -27.58 32.15
N GLY A 23 -2.56 -27.07 31.68
CA GLY A 23 -2.51 -25.85 30.90
C GLY A 23 -3.36 -26.06 29.68
N GLN A 24 -4.65 -25.68 29.74
CA GLN A 24 -5.39 -25.37 28.54
C GLN A 24 -4.65 -24.17 27.95
N GLU A 25 -3.88 -24.40 26.87
CA GLU A 25 -3.56 -23.34 25.93
C GLU A 25 -4.90 -22.76 25.51
N ILE A 26 -5.24 -21.64 26.11
CA ILE A 26 -6.29 -20.77 25.56
C ILE A 26 -5.72 -20.30 24.23
N LYS A 27 -5.99 -21.07 23.16
CA LYS A 27 -5.89 -20.55 21.80
C LYS A 27 -6.84 -19.35 21.77
N THR A 28 -6.30 -18.18 22.00
CA THR A 28 -6.98 -16.94 21.67
C THR A 28 -7.31 -17.05 20.20
N ILE A 29 -8.57 -17.30 19.88
CA ILE A 29 -9.09 -17.19 18.51
C ILE A 29 -8.90 -15.71 18.21
N GLN A 30 -7.80 -15.38 17.52
CA GLN A 30 -7.61 -14.03 17.03
C GLN A 30 -8.75 -13.78 16.06
N ASP A 31 -9.67 -12.88 16.44
CA ASP A 31 -10.78 -12.50 15.61
C ASP A 31 -10.21 -11.76 14.38
N THR A 32 -10.13 -12.47 13.27
CA THR A 32 -9.57 -11.96 12.01
C THR A 32 -10.68 -11.69 11.03
N MET A 33 -10.46 -10.71 10.18
CA MET A 33 -11.30 -10.42 9.04
C MET A 33 -10.51 -10.55 7.74
N THR A 34 -11.23 -10.74 6.66
CA THR A 34 -10.70 -10.83 5.31
C THR A 34 -10.93 -9.51 4.60
N VAL A 35 -9.88 -8.96 3.98
CA VAL A 35 -9.93 -7.74 3.17
C VAL A 35 -9.53 -8.10 1.75
N LYS A 36 -10.43 -7.90 0.80
CA LYS A 36 -10.17 -8.12 -0.63
C LYS A 36 -9.69 -6.82 -1.27
N ILE A 37 -8.47 -6.84 -1.80
CA ILE A 37 -7.85 -5.67 -2.43
C ILE A 37 -7.75 -5.90 -3.93
N ALA A 38 -8.27 -4.93 -4.71
CA ALA A 38 -8.08 -4.87 -6.15
C ALA A 38 -6.81 -4.08 -6.46
N MET A 39 -5.84 -4.73 -7.08
CA MET A 39 -4.61 -4.13 -7.62
C MET A 39 -4.89 -3.70 -9.06
N ILE A 40 -5.11 -2.41 -9.27
CA ILE A 40 -5.50 -1.85 -10.57
C ILE A 40 -4.24 -1.40 -11.31
N GLN A 41 -3.63 -2.33 -12.04
CA GLN A 41 -2.50 -2.08 -12.92
C GLN A 41 -3.01 -1.45 -14.22
N MET A 42 -3.36 -0.15 -14.17
CA MET A 42 -3.96 0.56 -15.29
C MET A 42 -2.92 1.18 -16.22
N LYS A 43 -3.32 1.38 -17.47
CA LYS A 43 -2.56 2.22 -18.40
C LYS A 43 -2.68 3.68 -18.00
N VAL A 44 -1.53 4.37 -17.94
CA VAL A 44 -1.46 5.81 -17.73
C VAL A 44 -0.84 6.46 -18.98
N VAL A 45 -1.55 7.41 -19.57
CA VAL A 45 -1.05 8.21 -20.70
C VAL A 45 -0.63 9.57 -20.17
N GLY A 46 0.67 9.87 -20.20
CA GLY A 46 1.19 11.14 -19.68
C GLY A 46 0.48 12.35 -20.27
N GLY A 47 0.02 13.27 -19.40
CA GLY A 47 -0.67 14.50 -19.74
C GLY A 47 -2.14 14.37 -20.15
N ASN A 48 -2.66 13.16 -20.32
CA ASN A 48 -4.05 12.92 -20.74
C ASN A 48 -4.96 12.65 -19.55
N LEU A 49 -5.23 13.72 -18.78
CA LEU A 49 -6.00 13.64 -17.53
C LEU A 49 -7.34 12.94 -17.68
N GLU A 50 -8.13 13.33 -18.69
CA GLU A 50 -9.51 12.82 -18.81
C GLU A 50 -9.56 11.33 -19.15
N ASP A 51 -8.76 10.85 -20.10
CA ASP A 51 -8.71 9.42 -20.44
C ASP A 51 -8.21 8.57 -19.25
N ASN A 52 -7.24 9.09 -18.49
CA ASN A 52 -6.73 8.41 -17.31
C ASN A 52 -7.81 8.31 -16.22
N LEU A 53 -8.55 9.38 -15.96
CA LEU A 53 -9.65 9.39 -14.99
C LEU A 53 -10.79 8.47 -15.42
N GLN A 54 -11.23 8.53 -16.67
CA GLN A 54 -12.28 7.63 -17.19
C GLN A 54 -11.88 6.16 -17.09
N ARG A 55 -10.61 5.84 -17.36
CA ARG A 55 -10.06 4.50 -17.20
C ARG A 55 -10.06 4.06 -15.74
N ALA A 56 -9.60 4.91 -14.84
CA ALA A 56 -9.61 4.65 -13.40
C ALA A 56 -11.04 4.41 -12.88
N GLU A 57 -11.99 5.25 -13.29
CA GLU A 57 -13.42 5.11 -12.92
C GLU A 57 -13.98 3.76 -13.34
N LYS A 58 -13.78 3.36 -14.61
CA LYS A 58 -14.23 2.08 -15.12
C LYS A 58 -13.62 0.90 -14.37
N MET A 59 -12.30 0.94 -14.11
CA MET A 59 -11.62 -0.15 -13.44
C MET A 59 -11.98 -0.24 -11.94
N VAL A 60 -12.23 0.89 -11.26
CA VAL A 60 -12.73 0.90 -9.88
C VAL A 60 -14.16 0.37 -9.81
N GLU A 61 -15.04 0.73 -10.75
CA GLU A 61 -16.39 0.17 -10.86
C GLU A 61 -16.35 -1.36 -11.04
N GLU A 62 -15.49 -1.86 -11.92
CA GLU A 62 -15.27 -3.30 -12.10
C GLU A 62 -14.74 -3.97 -10.82
N ALA A 63 -13.76 -3.35 -10.14
CA ALA A 63 -13.22 -3.85 -8.88
C ALA A 63 -14.31 -3.97 -7.79
N ALA A 64 -15.14 -2.93 -7.65
CA ALA A 64 -16.26 -2.92 -6.70
C ALA A 64 -17.30 -3.98 -7.05
N SER A 65 -17.67 -4.13 -8.33
CA SER A 65 -18.60 -5.16 -8.81
C SER A 65 -18.09 -6.58 -8.55
N ASN A 66 -16.78 -6.77 -8.49
CA ASN A 66 -16.14 -8.03 -8.10
C ASN A 66 -15.93 -8.16 -6.57
N GLY A 67 -16.53 -7.28 -5.77
CA GLY A 67 -16.54 -7.36 -4.30
C GLY A 67 -15.21 -7.00 -3.65
N ALA A 68 -14.42 -6.11 -4.25
CA ALA A 68 -13.23 -5.57 -3.60
C ALA A 68 -13.63 -4.58 -2.49
N ASP A 69 -12.91 -4.65 -1.36
CA ASP A 69 -13.04 -3.71 -0.25
C ASP A 69 -12.23 -2.43 -0.48
N ILE A 70 -11.06 -2.60 -1.12
CA ILE A 70 -10.12 -1.51 -1.41
C ILE A 70 -9.66 -1.64 -2.87
N ALA A 71 -9.74 -0.56 -3.64
CA ALA A 71 -9.12 -0.42 -4.94
C ALA A 71 -7.81 0.38 -4.80
N VAL A 72 -6.71 -0.15 -5.34
CA VAL A 72 -5.40 0.53 -5.32
C VAL A 72 -5.03 0.88 -6.76
N LEU A 73 -4.90 2.17 -7.01
CA LEU A 73 -4.49 2.79 -8.27
C LEU A 73 -3.00 3.17 -8.22
N PRO A 74 -2.32 3.30 -9.36
CA PRO A 74 -0.88 3.57 -9.40
C PRO A 74 -0.49 5.02 -9.04
N GLU A 75 0.81 5.27 -9.01
CA GLU A 75 1.43 6.58 -8.78
C GLU A 75 1.14 7.55 -9.92
N CYS A 76 0.80 8.83 -9.58
CA CYS A 76 0.48 9.89 -10.54
C CYS A 76 -0.45 9.40 -11.66
N MET A 77 -1.49 8.65 -11.28
CA MET A 77 -2.38 7.99 -12.25
C MET A 77 -3.14 8.99 -13.11
N ASP A 78 -3.24 10.24 -12.66
CA ASP A 78 -3.90 11.37 -13.32
C ASP A 78 -3.10 11.93 -14.51
N LEU A 79 -1.82 12.27 -14.30
CA LEU A 79 -1.01 12.98 -15.29
C LEU A 79 0.23 12.22 -15.77
N GLY A 80 0.56 11.08 -15.13
CA GLY A 80 1.78 10.33 -15.38
C GLY A 80 2.98 10.92 -14.63
N TRP A 81 3.77 10.03 -14.03
CA TRP A 81 4.94 10.38 -13.25
C TRP A 81 5.98 11.14 -14.10
N THR A 82 6.47 12.28 -13.61
CA THR A 82 7.41 13.21 -14.26
C THR A 82 6.95 13.79 -15.60
N HIS A 83 5.66 13.67 -15.97
CA HIS A 83 5.17 14.34 -17.16
C HIS A 83 5.05 15.85 -16.91
N PRO A 84 5.53 16.73 -17.85
CA PRO A 84 5.56 18.19 -17.66
C PRO A 84 4.20 18.83 -17.36
N SER A 85 3.10 18.21 -17.77
CA SER A 85 1.74 18.69 -17.46
C SER A 85 1.45 18.77 -15.96
N SER A 86 2.17 18.02 -15.10
CA SER A 86 2.04 18.10 -13.64
C SER A 86 2.27 19.50 -13.11
N LEU A 87 3.20 20.24 -13.72
CA LEU A 87 3.53 21.62 -13.35
C LEU A 87 2.39 22.62 -13.65
N ILE A 88 1.43 22.24 -14.50
CA ILE A 88 0.34 23.12 -14.96
C ILE A 88 -1.02 22.61 -14.49
N LYS A 89 -1.27 21.28 -14.59
CA LYS A 89 -2.59 20.68 -14.40
C LYS A 89 -2.80 20.04 -13.03
N ALA A 90 -1.77 19.97 -12.16
CA ALA A 90 -1.93 19.43 -10.80
C ALA A 90 -3.03 20.19 -10.04
N THR A 91 -3.88 19.46 -9.30
CA THR A 91 -5.02 19.99 -8.56
C THR A 91 -4.84 19.86 -7.05
N ALA A 92 -5.60 20.62 -6.27
CA ALA A 92 -5.55 20.53 -4.81
C ALA A 92 -6.10 19.19 -4.29
N ILE A 93 -5.67 18.78 -3.10
CA ILE A 93 -6.22 17.66 -2.34
C ILE A 93 -6.58 18.19 -0.94
N PRO A 94 -7.86 18.12 -0.50
CA PRO A 94 -9.00 17.42 -1.15
C PRO A 94 -9.82 18.24 -2.15
N ASP A 95 -9.59 19.53 -2.30
CA ASP A 95 -10.54 20.46 -2.92
C ASP A 95 -10.49 20.51 -4.47
N GLY A 96 -9.61 19.69 -5.08
CA GLY A 96 -9.44 19.65 -6.54
C GLY A 96 -10.37 18.67 -7.24
N GLU A 97 -10.51 18.86 -8.57
CA GLU A 97 -11.38 18.05 -9.43
C GLU A 97 -11.03 16.57 -9.38
N VAL A 98 -9.74 16.21 -9.46
CA VAL A 98 -9.30 14.80 -9.50
C VAL A 98 -9.72 14.07 -8.21
N PHE A 99 -9.45 14.69 -7.04
CA PHE A 99 -9.87 14.12 -5.76
C PHE A 99 -11.40 14.03 -5.67
N SER A 100 -12.12 15.07 -6.08
CA SER A 100 -13.59 15.10 -6.04
C SER A 100 -14.21 13.97 -6.86
N ARG A 101 -13.67 13.65 -8.04
CA ARG A 101 -14.12 12.53 -8.87
C ARG A 101 -13.89 11.19 -8.18
N LEU A 102 -12.70 10.96 -7.61
CA LEU A 102 -12.41 9.72 -6.86
C LEU A 102 -13.24 9.60 -5.59
N SER A 103 -13.49 10.70 -4.87
CA SER A 103 -14.36 10.76 -3.70
C SER A 103 -15.80 10.36 -4.06
N ALA A 104 -16.36 10.93 -5.13
CA ALA A 104 -17.68 10.57 -5.63
C ALA A 104 -17.75 9.09 -6.05
N LEU A 105 -16.71 8.58 -6.70
CA LEU A 105 -16.60 7.19 -7.12
C LEU A 105 -16.57 6.23 -5.93
N ALA A 106 -15.74 6.53 -4.90
CA ALA A 106 -15.66 5.77 -3.66
C ALA A 106 -17.02 5.68 -2.97
N LYS A 107 -17.73 6.81 -2.89
CA LYS A 107 -19.08 6.90 -2.31
C LYS A 107 -20.13 6.15 -3.15
N LYS A 108 -20.11 6.31 -4.47
CA LYS A 108 -21.06 5.65 -5.39
C LYS A 108 -20.96 4.12 -5.27
N HIS A 109 -19.75 3.59 -5.23
CA HIS A 109 -19.50 2.15 -5.24
C HIS A 109 -19.26 1.55 -3.84
N GLN A 110 -19.31 2.37 -2.77
CA GLN A 110 -19.09 1.96 -1.37
C GLN A 110 -17.76 1.23 -1.15
N ILE A 111 -16.71 1.64 -1.87
CA ILE A 111 -15.36 1.06 -1.88
C ILE A 111 -14.33 2.06 -1.34
N PHE A 112 -13.28 1.56 -0.66
CA PHE A 112 -12.12 2.40 -0.36
C PHE A 112 -11.25 2.55 -1.60
N ILE A 113 -10.66 3.74 -1.82
CA ILE A 113 -9.75 4.00 -2.94
C ILE A 113 -8.43 4.51 -2.40
N CYS A 114 -7.33 3.80 -2.73
CA CYS A 114 -5.97 4.31 -2.62
C CYS A 114 -5.47 4.71 -4.01
N SER A 115 -4.97 5.92 -4.17
CA SER A 115 -4.51 6.43 -5.47
C SER A 115 -3.31 7.35 -5.35
N GLY A 116 -2.35 7.22 -6.26
CA GLY A 116 -1.30 8.22 -6.47
C GLY A 116 -1.79 9.34 -7.38
N LEU A 117 -1.58 10.58 -6.98
CA LEU A 117 -2.06 11.79 -7.65
C LEU A 117 -0.97 12.86 -7.74
N THR A 118 -1.09 13.77 -8.69
CA THR A 118 -0.30 15.00 -8.73
C THR A 118 -1.04 16.10 -7.96
N GLU A 119 -0.47 16.50 -6.81
CA GLU A 119 -1.07 17.49 -5.90
C GLU A 119 -0.48 18.87 -6.12
N ARG A 120 -1.32 19.92 -6.15
CA ARG A 120 -0.89 21.31 -6.04
C ARG A 120 -1.26 21.86 -4.66
N ASP A 121 -0.26 22.36 -3.93
CA ASP A 121 -0.45 23.02 -2.66
C ASP A 121 0.54 24.16 -2.47
N GLN A 122 0.06 25.34 -2.09
CA GLN A 122 0.85 26.56 -1.82
C GLN A 122 1.90 26.87 -2.90
N GLY A 123 1.51 26.75 -4.16
CA GLY A 123 2.39 27.03 -5.32
C GLY A 123 3.37 25.90 -5.67
N LYS A 124 3.45 24.85 -4.88
CA LYS A 124 4.28 23.66 -5.11
C LYS A 124 3.46 22.54 -5.74
N VAL A 125 4.13 21.64 -6.43
CA VAL A 125 3.55 20.37 -6.89
C VAL A 125 4.16 19.23 -6.08
N PHE A 126 3.34 18.26 -5.69
CA PHE A 126 3.76 17.08 -4.95
C PHE A 126 3.29 15.81 -5.67
N ASN A 127 4.07 14.77 -5.55
CA ASN A 127 3.68 13.41 -5.86
C ASN A 127 3.03 12.84 -4.59
N SER A 128 1.70 12.68 -4.61
CA SER A 128 0.91 12.39 -3.41
C SER A 128 0.12 11.10 -3.57
N ALA A 129 -0.07 10.38 -2.48
CA ALA A 129 -1.00 9.27 -2.37
C ALA A 129 -2.12 9.61 -1.39
N VAL A 130 -3.34 9.19 -1.70
CA VAL A 130 -4.52 9.38 -0.86
C VAL A 130 -5.17 8.03 -0.53
N LEU A 131 -5.77 7.93 0.65
CA LEU A 131 -6.74 6.90 1.00
C LEU A 131 -8.09 7.57 1.23
N ILE A 132 -9.07 7.20 0.44
CA ILE A 132 -10.45 7.70 0.48
C ILE A 132 -11.33 6.57 0.99
N ASP A 133 -12.22 6.85 1.95
CA ASP A 133 -13.15 5.84 2.46
C ASP A 133 -14.39 5.68 1.57
N HIS A 134 -15.23 4.71 1.92
CA HIS A 134 -16.48 4.41 1.23
C HIS A 134 -17.55 5.53 1.35
N GLN A 135 -17.32 6.56 2.15
CA GLN A 135 -18.16 7.76 2.24
C GLN A 135 -17.62 8.91 1.37
N GLY A 136 -16.45 8.71 0.76
CA GLY A 136 -15.73 9.70 -0.04
C GLY A 136 -14.85 10.64 0.78
N SER A 137 -14.61 10.34 2.05
CA SER A 137 -13.79 11.17 2.93
C SER A 137 -12.31 10.85 2.77
N LEU A 138 -11.45 11.88 2.76
CA LEU A 138 -10.00 11.72 2.82
C LEU A 138 -9.58 11.22 4.21
N LEU A 139 -9.12 9.97 4.31
CA LEU A 139 -8.63 9.40 5.56
C LEU A 139 -7.13 9.63 5.78
N LEU A 140 -6.35 9.55 4.70
CA LEU A 140 -4.90 9.66 4.77
C LEU A 140 -4.37 10.29 3.49
N LYS A 141 -3.39 11.19 3.62
CA LYS A 141 -2.61 11.75 2.53
C LYS A 141 -1.12 11.60 2.87
N HIS A 142 -0.35 11.07 1.92
CA HIS A 142 1.10 10.97 1.97
C HIS A 142 1.70 11.68 0.76
N ARG A 143 2.72 12.50 0.97
CA ARG A 143 3.55 13.11 -0.08
C ARG A 143 4.86 12.35 -0.15
N LYS A 144 5.27 11.94 -1.34
CA LYS A 144 6.50 11.18 -1.53
C LYS A 144 7.70 11.90 -0.91
N ILE A 145 8.45 11.17 -0.11
CA ILE A 145 9.63 11.71 0.61
C ILE A 145 10.90 11.42 -0.18
N ASN A 146 11.04 10.20 -0.72
CA ASN A 146 12.19 9.81 -1.52
C ASN A 146 11.93 9.99 -3.01
N GLU A 147 11.93 11.24 -3.49
CA GLU A 147 11.89 11.52 -4.91
C GLU A 147 13.23 11.19 -5.58
N LEU A 148 13.18 10.47 -6.71
CA LEU A 148 14.35 10.26 -7.55
C LEU A 148 14.81 11.62 -8.14
N ASP A 149 16.11 11.74 -8.45
CA ASP A 149 16.68 12.99 -8.94
C ASP A 149 15.93 13.57 -10.15
N ILE A 150 15.46 12.71 -11.04
CA ILE A 150 14.64 13.13 -12.20
C ILE A 150 13.25 13.64 -11.82
N GLY A 151 12.73 13.28 -10.65
CA GLY A 151 11.43 13.74 -10.12
C GLY A 151 11.51 15.09 -9.42
N LYS A 152 12.68 15.43 -8.84
CA LYS A 152 12.88 16.66 -8.06
C LYS A 152 12.56 17.98 -8.81
N PRO A 153 12.76 18.10 -10.14
CA PRO A 153 12.32 19.28 -10.87
C PRO A 153 10.80 19.44 -10.97
N TYR A 154 10.05 18.36 -10.74
CA TYR A 154 8.58 18.33 -10.87
C TYR A 154 7.89 18.37 -9.50
N TYR A 155 8.47 17.73 -8.49
CA TYR A 155 7.80 17.49 -7.22
C TYR A 155 8.63 17.98 -6.04
N ALA A 156 7.97 18.68 -5.13
CA ALA A 156 8.52 19.00 -3.82
C ALA A 156 8.50 17.76 -2.92
N THR A 157 9.47 17.66 -2.03
CA THR A 157 9.61 16.56 -1.07
C THR A 157 8.53 16.60 0.01
N GLY A 158 7.95 15.45 0.35
CA GLY A 158 7.06 15.26 1.48
C GLY A 158 7.80 15.33 2.82
N ASP A 159 7.06 15.56 3.90
CA ASP A 159 7.61 15.81 5.24
C ASP A 159 7.04 14.92 6.35
N ARG A 160 6.18 13.93 6.01
CA ARG A 160 5.46 13.11 6.98
C ARG A 160 5.34 11.67 6.56
N ILE A 161 5.42 10.78 7.56
CA ILE A 161 5.04 9.38 7.49
C ILE A 161 3.84 9.20 8.41
N ASN A 162 2.71 8.71 7.87
CA ASN A 162 1.45 8.62 8.60
C ASN A 162 0.75 7.29 8.36
N VAL A 163 -0.08 6.92 9.33
CA VAL A 163 -1.04 5.81 9.27
C VAL A 163 -2.42 6.30 9.69
N THR A 164 -3.46 5.56 9.34
CA THR A 164 -4.83 5.82 9.81
C THR A 164 -5.51 4.52 10.22
N ASP A 165 -6.33 4.57 11.27
CA ASP A 165 -7.16 3.45 11.67
C ASP A 165 -8.42 3.40 10.79
N THR A 166 -8.77 2.21 10.32
CA THR A 166 -9.93 1.96 9.45
C THR A 166 -10.70 0.74 9.94
N ARG A 167 -11.87 0.47 9.36
CA ARG A 167 -12.60 -0.78 9.61
C ARG A 167 -11.82 -2.05 9.22
N PHE A 168 -10.73 -1.91 8.48
CA PHE A 168 -9.85 -3.00 8.05
C PHE A 168 -8.55 -3.08 8.87
N GLY A 169 -8.48 -2.41 10.02
CA GLY A 169 -7.27 -2.19 10.79
C GLY A 169 -6.50 -0.95 10.34
N ARG A 170 -5.31 -0.79 10.86
CA ARG A 170 -4.45 0.35 10.54
C ARG A 170 -3.86 0.21 9.15
N ILE A 171 -3.95 1.28 8.34
CA ILE A 171 -3.39 1.35 6.98
C ILE A 171 -2.34 2.45 6.91
N GLY A 172 -1.22 2.13 6.27
CA GLY A 172 -0.14 3.08 5.95
C GLY A 172 -0.03 3.32 4.45
N LEU A 173 0.47 4.50 4.06
CA LEU A 173 0.76 4.85 2.68
C LEU A 173 2.26 5.13 2.50
N MET A 174 2.80 4.69 1.37
CA MET A 174 4.08 5.11 0.81
C MET A 174 3.96 5.20 -0.72
N ILE A 175 4.93 5.79 -1.40
CA ILE A 175 4.93 5.88 -2.86
C ILE A 175 6.24 5.31 -3.40
N CYS A 176 6.16 4.20 -4.16
CA CYS A 176 7.22 3.69 -5.04
C CYS A 176 8.61 3.71 -4.36
N ALA A 177 9.49 4.65 -4.75
CA ALA A 177 10.87 4.78 -4.28
C ALA A 177 11.01 5.14 -2.79
N ASP A 178 9.95 5.46 -2.06
CA ASP A 178 10.00 5.57 -0.60
C ASP A 178 10.51 4.28 0.05
N ALA A 179 10.16 3.12 -0.52
CA ALA A 179 10.65 1.83 -0.05
C ALA A 179 12.16 1.63 -0.29
N GLY A 180 12.71 2.28 -1.31
CA GLY A 180 14.14 2.21 -1.69
C GLY A 180 15.01 3.28 -1.05
N ALA A 181 14.48 4.12 -0.15
CA ALA A 181 15.28 5.09 0.61
C ALA A 181 16.44 4.39 1.34
N GLU A 182 17.50 5.13 1.61
CA GLU A 182 18.72 4.61 2.26
C GLU A 182 18.36 3.77 3.50
N ASP A 183 18.94 2.58 3.60
CA ASP A 183 18.66 1.57 4.63
C ASP A 183 17.18 1.20 4.78
N HIS A 184 16.36 1.42 3.74
CA HIS A 184 14.92 1.24 3.79
C HIS A 184 14.27 2.02 4.95
N SER A 185 14.82 3.20 5.27
CA SER A 185 14.46 4.00 6.46
C SER A 185 12.99 4.40 6.48
N ILE A 186 12.42 4.81 5.33
CA ILE A 186 11.02 5.27 5.24
C ILE A 186 10.04 4.11 5.45
N ILE A 187 10.20 3.00 4.71
CA ILE A 187 9.31 1.85 4.84
C ILE A 187 9.42 1.22 6.25
N ASN A 188 10.61 1.17 6.83
CA ASN A 188 10.81 0.66 8.18
C ASN A 188 10.20 1.60 9.25
N ALA A 189 10.28 2.93 9.07
CA ALA A 189 9.64 3.88 9.95
C ALA A 189 8.10 3.76 9.89
N LEU A 190 7.55 3.63 8.67
CA LEU A 190 6.12 3.41 8.47
C LEU A 190 5.67 2.09 9.12
N ALA A 191 6.41 1.00 8.92
CA ALA A 191 6.06 -0.32 9.47
C ALA A 191 6.12 -0.37 11.00
N ARG A 192 6.99 0.44 11.65
CA ARG A 192 7.02 0.63 13.14
C ARG A 192 5.76 1.27 13.70
N MET A 193 4.94 1.93 12.88
CA MET A 193 3.63 2.46 13.28
C MET A 193 2.54 1.36 13.25
N GLU A 194 2.93 0.11 13.03
CA GLU A 194 2.10 -1.10 13.10
C GLU A 194 0.89 -1.10 12.16
N PRO A 195 1.04 -0.71 10.87
CA PRO A 195 -0.03 -0.89 9.92
C PRO A 195 -0.27 -2.37 9.64
N ALA A 196 -1.51 -2.80 9.59
CA ALA A 196 -1.87 -4.14 9.10
C ALA A 196 -1.59 -4.27 7.60
N ILE A 197 -1.75 -3.16 6.86
CA ILE A 197 -1.56 -3.10 5.42
C ILE A 197 -0.84 -1.79 5.05
N ILE A 198 0.21 -1.89 4.24
CA ILE A 198 0.85 -0.76 3.57
C ILE A 198 0.44 -0.78 2.10
N LEU A 199 -0.14 0.31 1.62
CA LEU A 199 -0.51 0.51 0.22
C LEU A 199 0.53 1.43 -0.45
N SER A 200 1.03 1.02 -1.62
CA SER A 200 2.09 1.72 -2.34
C SER A 200 1.73 1.94 -3.81
N PRO A 201 1.07 3.04 -4.17
CA PRO A 201 1.05 3.50 -5.55
C PRO A 201 2.46 3.62 -6.13
N SER A 202 2.69 3.07 -7.33
CA SER A 202 4.01 3.00 -7.96
C SER A 202 3.94 3.28 -9.47
N ALA A 203 5.08 3.66 -10.06
CA ALA A 203 5.28 3.83 -11.49
C ALA A 203 6.64 3.22 -11.86
N TRP A 204 6.65 1.93 -12.07
CA TRP A 204 7.88 1.18 -12.34
C TRP A 204 8.19 1.22 -13.82
N ALA A 205 9.22 1.99 -14.16
CA ALA A 205 9.64 2.20 -15.54
C ALA A 205 11.03 1.62 -15.80
N VAL A 206 11.21 1.17 -17.02
CA VAL A 206 12.47 0.64 -17.55
C VAL A 206 12.74 1.19 -18.94
N PRO A 207 14.00 1.21 -19.42
CA PRO A 207 14.30 1.48 -20.82
C PRO A 207 13.51 0.55 -21.76
N SER A 208 13.14 1.04 -22.95
CA SER A 208 12.32 0.27 -23.90
C SER A 208 13.00 -1.00 -24.44
N ASP A 209 14.33 -1.11 -24.31
CA ASP A 209 15.13 -2.28 -24.68
C ASP A 209 15.40 -3.23 -23.50
N TYR A 210 14.74 -3.01 -22.35
CA TYR A 210 14.86 -3.86 -21.17
C TYR A 210 14.37 -5.29 -21.44
N ASP A 211 15.21 -6.28 -21.13
CA ASP A 211 14.93 -7.69 -21.32
C ASP A 211 14.57 -8.37 -19.99
N PRO A 212 13.28 -8.61 -19.71
CA PRO A 212 12.84 -9.21 -18.45
C PRO A 212 13.23 -10.70 -18.29
N VAL A 213 13.64 -11.36 -19.38
CA VAL A 213 14.12 -12.75 -19.33
C VAL A 213 15.55 -12.78 -18.78
N LYS A 214 16.40 -11.86 -19.23
CA LYS A 214 17.77 -11.73 -18.73
C LYS A 214 17.83 -11.12 -17.34
N GLN A 215 16.93 -10.17 -17.05
CA GLN A 215 16.87 -9.44 -15.80
C GLN A 215 15.43 -9.38 -15.29
N PRO A 216 14.93 -10.41 -14.58
CA PRO A 216 13.56 -10.39 -14.03
C PRO A 216 13.32 -9.16 -13.15
N TYR A 217 12.23 -8.43 -13.44
CA TYR A 217 11.92 -7.21 -12.70
C TYR A 217 11.36 -7.52 -11.31
N GLY A 218 11.64 -6.63 -10.35
CA GLY A 218 11.05 -6.64 -9.01
C GLY A 218 12.03 -6.92 -7.87
N GLU A 219 13.27 -7.32 -8.17
CA GLU A 219 14.27 -7.68 -7.14
C GLU A 219 14.57 -6.51 -6.17
N ILE A 220 14.65 -5.28 -6.70
CA ILE A 220 14.88 -4.09 -5.89
C ILE A 220 13.75 -3.88 -4.86
N TRP A 221 12.52 -4.19 -5.23
CA TRP A 221 11.35 -4.05 -4.37
C TRP A 221 11.27 -5.20 -3.35
N ARG A 222 11.57 -6.43 -3.77
CA ARG A 222 11.63 -7.59 -2.87
C ARG A 222 12.62 -7.38 -1.74
N LYS A 223 13.79 -6.80 -2.02
CA LYS A 223 14.81 -6.49 -0.99
C LYS A 223 14.29 -5.58 0.12
N ALA A 224 13.37 -4.68 -0.19
CA ALA A 224 12.72 -3.82 0.79
C ALA A 224 11.47 -4.48 1.43
N TYR A 225 10.61 -5.05 0.59
CA TYR A 225 9.27 -5.48 1.02
C TYR A 225 9.29 -6.77 1.85
N LEU A 226 10.01 -7.83 1.39
CA LEU A 226 9.99 -9.12 2.07
C LEU A 226 10.44 -9.04 3.53
N PRO A 227 11.65 -8.48 3.84
CA PRO A 227 12.12 -8.41 5.22
C PRO A 227 11.28 -7.46 6.09
N THR A 228 10.75 -6.37 5.52
CA THR A 228 9.89 -5.45 6.26
C THR A 228 8.56 -6.12 6.61
N ALA A 229 7.91 -6.78 5.65
CA ALA A 229 6.65 -7.47 5.86
C ALA A 229 6.78 -8.58 6.92
N GLU A 230 7.83 -9.41 6.84
CA GLU A 230 8.13 -10.46 7.80
C GLU A 230 8.39 -9.91 9.21
N LYS A 231 9.27 -8.91 9.31
CA LYS A 231 9.69 -8.34 10.59
C LYS A 231 8.56 -7.67 11.36
N PHE A 232 7.67 -6.98 10.65
CA PHE A 232 6.62 -6.16 11.27
C PHE A 232 5.21 -6.77 11.17
N GLY A 233 5.07 -7.90 10.49
CA GLY A 233 3.78 -8.59 10.35
C GLY A 233 2.76 -7.82 9.51
N THR A 234 3.20 -7.04 8.52
CA THR A 234 2.35 -6.16 7.68
C THR A 234 2.24 -6.68 6.25
N TYR A 235 1.07 -6.54 5.63
CA TYR A 235 0.93 -6.75 4.19
C TYR A 235 1.47 -5.54 3.43
N ILE A 236 2.11 -5.77 2.28
CA ILE A 236 2.58 -4.68 1.39
C ILE A 236 1.99 -4.92 0.01
N ILE A 237 1.19 -3.96 -0.46
CA ILE A 237 0.50 -4.02 -1.75
C ILE A 237 0.99 -2.85 -2.60
N SER A 238 1.82 -3.14 -3.60
CA SER A 238 2.39 -2.15 -4.50
C SER A 238 1.79 -2.29 -5.90
N VAL A 239 1.23 -1.20 -6.42
CA VAL A 239 0.51 -1.20 -7.70
C VAL A 239 1.14 -0.20 -8.65
N SER A 240 1.70 -0.71 -9.74
CA SER A 240 2.34 0.08 -10.78
C SER A 240 1.46 0.18 -12.02
N ASN A 241 1.55 1.31 -12.73
CA ASN A 241 0.91 1.50 -14.02
C ASN A 241 1.65 0.79 -15.16
N VAL A 242 1.00 0.75 -16.31
CA VAL A 242 1.60 0.38 -17.60
C VAL A 242 1.47 1.54 -18.60
N GLY A 243 2.27 1.52 -19.65
CA GLY A 243 2.21 2.49 -20.76
C GLY A 243 3.55 3.12 -21.08
N HIS A 244 3.65 3.72 -22.24
CA HIS A 244 4.84 4.44 -22.68
C HIS A 244 4.95 5.79 -21.98
N MET A 245 6.14 6.18 -21.57
CA MET A 245 6.44 7.53 -21.11
C MET A 245 6.66 8.42 -22.33
N ASN A 246 5.61 9.18 -22.67
CA ASN A 246 5.54 9.97 -23.91
C ASN A 246 6.25 11.32 -23.82
N ASP A 247 6.59 11.79 -22.59
CA ASP A 247 7.32 13.04 -22.35
C ASP A 247 8.03 12.99 -20.98
N GLY A 248 8.81 14.03 -20.66
CA GLY A 248 9.60 14.10 -19.43
C GLY A 248 10.99 13.49 -19.54
N PRO A 249 11.74 13.38 -18.43
CA PRO A 249 13.15 12.95 -18.42
C PRO A 249 13.38 11.54 -18.96
N TRP A 250 12.44 10.64 -18.77
CA TRP A 250 12.49 9.26 -19.25
C TRP A 250 11.57 9.03 -20.46
N LYS A 251 11.41 10.07 -21.29
CA LYS A 251 10.70 9.91 -22.58
C LYS A 251 11.28 8.74 -23.38
N GLY A 252 10.40 7.83 -23.81
CA GLY A 252 10.77 6.61 -24.53
C GLY A 252 11.01 5.40 -23.61
N TRP A 253 10.95 5.55 -22.29
CA TRP A 253 10.88 4.43 -21.38
C TRP A 253 9.45 3.88 -21.28
N ASP A 254 9.32 2.71 -20.67
CA ASP A 254 8.06 2.00 -20.50
C ASP A 254 7.75 1.77 -19.03
N CYS A 255 6.57 2.19 -18.59
CA CYS A 255 5.98 1.69 -17.35
C CYS A 255 5.44 0.29 -17.62
N ILE A 256 5.81 -0.68 -16.79
CA ILE A 256 5.74 -2.11 -17.12
C ILE A 256 4.81 -2.92 -16.22
N GLY A 257 4.10 -2.28 -15.31
CA GLY A 257 3.26 -2.97 -14.34
C GLY A 257 4.10 -3.81 -13.37
N ALA A 258 4.00 -5.14 -13.47
CA ALA A 258 4.65 -6.07 -12.55
C ALA A 258 4.31 -5.83 -11.07
N SER A 259 3.15 -5.26 -10.80
CA SER A 259 2.62 -4.95 -9.46
C SER A 259 2.78 -6.12 -8.51
N LEU A 260 3.11 -5.84 -7.23
CA LEU A 260 3.60 -6.85 -6.30
C LEU A 260 2.81 -6.82 -4.99
N ALA A 261 2.43 -7.98 -4.49
CA ALA A 261 1.78 -8.15 -3.19
C ALA A 261 2.57 -9.12 -2.31
N ILE A 262 2.86 -8.70 -1.08
CA ILE A 262 3.59 -9.46 -0.06
C ILE A 262 2.67 -9.65 1.15
N ASP A 263 2.63 -10.87 1.69
CA ASP A 263 1.86 -11.17 2.91
C ASP A 263 2.62 -10.75 4.18
N SER A 264 1.92 -10.79 5.30
CA SER A 264 2.46 -10.43 6.63
C SER A 264 3.55 -11.39 7.17
N LYS A 265 3.92 -12.41 6.39
CA LYS A 265 5.03 -13.34 6.71
C LYS A 265 6.22 -13.12 5.78
N GLY A 266 6.22 -12.04 4.99
CA GLY A 266 7.28 -11.74 4.04
C GLY A 266 7.25 -12.64 2.80
N LYS A 267 6.13 -13.29 2.48
CA LYS A 267 6.00 -14.11 1.29
C LYS A 267 5.34 -13.33 0.17
N GLU A 268 5.91 -13.39 -1.03
CA GLU A 268 5.23 -12.92 -2.23
C GLU A 268 3.99 -13.79 -2.50
N ILE A 269 2.83 -13.14 -2.58
CA ILE A 269 1.54 -13.81 -2.84
C ILE A 269 1.03 -13.56 -4.25
N LEU A 270 1.51 -12.47 -4.89
CA LEU A 270 1.17 -12.16 -6.27
C LEU A 270 2.22 -11.24 -6.88
N GLN A 271 2.64 -11.53 -8.12
CA GLN A 271 3.22 -10.58 -9.05
C GLN A 271 2.36 -10.51 -10.30
N CYS A 272 1.91 -9.32 -10.66
CA CYS A 272 1.14 -9.09 -11.89
C CYS A 272 2.01 -9.27 -13.14
N LYS A 273 1.36 -9.44 -14.30
CA LYS A 273 2.05 -9.54 -15.57
C LYS A 273 2.92 -8.31 -15.83
N TYR A 274 4.10 -8.57 -16.34
CA TYR A 274 5.03 -7.57 -16.87
C TYR A 274 4.64 -7.19 -18.31
N GLY A 275 4.76 -5.91 -18.64
CA GLY A 275 4.70 -5.43 -20.02
C GLY A 275 3.94 -4.12 -20.15
N VAL A 276 4.34 -3.31 -21.12
CA VAL A 276 3.76 -1.99 -21.42
C VAL A 276 2.26 -2.01 -21.72
N ASN A 277 1.75 -3.16 -22.17
CA ASN A 277 0.33 -3.37 -22.47
C ASN A 277 -0.36 -4.34 -21.49
N ALA A 278 0.28 -4.66 -20.36
CA ALA A 278 -0.24 -5.61 -19.37
C ALA A 278 -1.26 -4.95 -18.42
N GLU A 279 -2.23 -4.20 -18.97
CA GLU A 279 -3.33 -3.63 -18.19
C GLU A 279 -4.23 -4.75 -17.65
N LEU A 280 -4.51 -4.73 -16.34
CA LEU A 280 -5.35 -5.72 -15.68
C LEU A 280 -5.81 -5.26 -14.29
N ILE A 281 -6.82 -5.93 -13.75
CA ILE A 281 -7.15 -5.90 -12.32
C ILE A 281 -6.80 -7.27 -11.73
N ALA A 282 -5.96 -7.29 -10.73
CA ALA A 282 -5.66 -8.49 -9.95
C ALA A 282 -6.24 -8.34 -8.54
N TYR A 283 -6.56 -9.47 -7.91
CA TYR A 283 -7.15 -9.46 -6.57
C TYR A 283 -6.29 -10.26 -5.60
N VAL A 284 -6.06 -9.67 -4.44
CA VAL A 284 -5.42 -10.33 -3.30
C VAL A 284 -6.30 -10.26 -2.08
N THR A 285 -6.10 -11.20 -1.17
CA THR A 285 -6.85 -11.31 0.08
C THR A 285 -5.90 -11.19 1.26
N CYS A 286 -6.11 -10.20 2.11
CA CYS A 286 -5.37 -10.00 3.35
C CYS A 286 -6.21 -10.49 4.52
N LYS A 287 -5.61 -11.31 5.41
CA LYS A 287 -6.21 -11.68 6.70
C LYS A 287 -5.62 -10.77 7.78
N VAL A 288 -6.43 -9.87 8.30
CA VAL A 288 -6.01 -8.89 9.30
C VAL A 288 -6.77 -9.10 10.62
N LYS A 289 -6.21 -8.65 11.73
CA LYS A 289 -6.93 -8.61 13.01
C LYS A 289 -8.08 -7.60 12.88
N LYS A 290 -9.24 -7.94 13.44
CA LYS A 290 -10.31 -6.95 13.58
C LYS A 290 -9.84 -5.80 14.47
N PRO A 291 -10.22 -4.54 14.15
CA PRO A 291 -9.94 -3.37 14.97
C PRO A 291 -10.47 -3.48 16.39
#